data_2136118d2990669cc950760022a8b4e2
#
_entry.id   2136118d2990669cc950760022a8b4e2
#
_cell.length_a   1.000
_cell.length_b   1.000
_cell.length_c   1.000
_cell.angle_alpha   90.00
_cell.angle_beta   90.00
_cell.angle_gamma   90.00
#
_symmetry.space_group_name_H-M   'P 1'
#
loop_
_entity.id
_entity.type
_entity.pdbx_description
1 polymer ?
#
loop_
_entity_poly.entity_id
_entity_poly.type
_entity_poly.pdbx_seq_one_letter_code
_entity_poly.pdbx_strand_id
1 'polypeptide(L)'
;RASLLKDTKARTQAGIKNDIVASLATGDVVTVLEQGASWSQVQTQTGLIGYVQNKMLGEITEEAKAVPDGRPLPKYTNIAMDEMVVMGWHQVFSESGYSQLDDIISTAKGMNVICPTWFTIKDNDGNIQNLGEKKYVTKAHKAGLQVWVMLDDINISTDGLQVFGTTSHRKTLIAAVIDAVKELGADGINLDVET
;
A
#
# COMPACT_ATOMS: atom_id res chain seq x y z
N ARG A 1 -0.24 -22.42 14.85
CA ARG A 1 1.10 -21.80 14.85
C ARG A 1 2.17 -22.85 15.13
N ALA A 2 3.41 -22.54 14.76
CA ALA A 2 4.58 -23.35 15.10
C ALA A 2 5.78 -22.45 15.40
N SER A 3 6.65 -22.86 16.33
CA SER A 3 7.93 -22.23 16.57
C SER A 3 9.00 -22.87 15.68
N LEU A 4 9.98 -22.10 15.25
CA LEU A 4 11.10 -22.62 14.49
C LEU A 4 12.14 -23.30 15.39
N LEU A 5 12.53 -24.52 15.04
CA LEU A 5 13.51 -25.32 15.77
C LEU A 5 14.95 -24.91 15.47
N LYS A 6 15.19 -24.33 14.30
CA LYS A 6 16.51 -23.89 13.83
C LYS A 6 16.37 -22.70 12.89
N ASP A 7 17.44 -21.93 12.75
CA ASP A 7 17.54 -20.88 11.75
C ASP A 7 17.25 -21.46 10.37
N THR A 8 16.37 -20.81 9.63
CA THR A 8 15.92 -21.28 8.32
C THR A 8 15.52 -20.11 7.40
N LYS A 9 15.14 -20.44 6.19
CA LYS A 9 14.70 -19.48 5.20
C LYS A 9 13.32 -19.86 4.69
N ALA A 10 12.39 -18.93 4.73
CA ALA A 10 11.15 -19.04 3.98
C ALA A 10 11.42 -18.75 2.50
N ARG A 11 10.83 -19.53 1.60
CA ARG A 11 11.09 -19.46 0.16
C ARG A 11 9.80 -19.24 -0.61
N THR A 12 9.91 -18.75 -1.84
CA THR A 12 8.75 -18.50 -2.72
C THR A 12 7.95 -19.76 -3.03
N GLN A 13 8.62 -20.91 -3.09
CA GLN A 13 8.00 -22.22 -3.35
C GLN A 13 8.70 -23.32 -2.53
N ALA A 14 8.06 -24.48 -2.44
CA ALA A 14 8.63 -25.67 -1.81
C ALA A 14 9.89 -26.14 -2.56
N GLY A 15 11.07 -25.96 -1.95
CA GLY A 15 12.36 -26.38 -2.53
C GLY A 15 13.51 -25.45 -2.17
N ILE A 16 14.68 -26.04 -1.94
CA ILE A 16 15.88 -25.32 -1.46
C ILE A 16 16.51 -24.38 -2.51
N LYS A 17 16.14 -24.54 -3.78
CA LYS A 17 16.68 -23.74 -4.89
C LYS A 17 15.84 -22.50 -5.20
N ASN A 18 14.65 -22.41 -4.62
CA ASN A 18 13.75 -21.27 -4.85
C ASN A 18 14.21 -20.03 -4.07
N ASP A 19 13.79 -18.86 -4.53
CA ASP A 19 14.17 -17.58 -3.95
C ASP A 19 13.75 -17.45 -2.48
N ILE A 20 14.52 -16.67 -1.74
CA ILE A 20 14.30 -16.45 -0.31
C ILE A 20 13.36 -15.27 -0.13
N VAL A 21 12.25 -15.51 0.56
CA VAL A 21 11.28 -14.47 0.97
C VAL A 21 11.67 -13.84 2.30
N ALA A 22 12.12 -14.66 3.24
CA ALA A 22 12.53 -14.21 4.57
C ALA A 22 13.58 -15.12 5.18
N SER A 23 14.49 -14.54 5.99
CA SER A 23 15.35 -15.28 6.92
C SER A 23 14.66 -15.32 8.28
N LEU A 24 14.61 -16.51 8.87
CA LEU A 24 13.89 -16.77 10.12
C LEU A 24 14.85 -17.39 11.12
N ALA A 25 14.79 -16.93 12.37
CA ALA A 25 15.64 -17.40 13.44
C ALA A 25 15.00 -18.54 14.26
N THR A 26 15.82 -19.28 14.97
CA THR A 26 15.37 -20.27 15.97
C THR A 26 14.46 -19.58 16.99
N GLY A 27 13.30 -20.17 17.25
CA GLY A 27 12.31 -19.63 18.20
C GLY A 27 11.31 -18.66 17.58
N ASP A 28 11.52 -18.16 16.35
CA ASP A 28 10.48 -17.38 15.66
C ASP A 28 9.19 -18.19 15.56
N VAL A 29 8.06 -17.51 15.73
CA VAL A 29 6.73 -18.11 15.59
C VAL A 29 6.16 -17.77 14.23
N VAL A 30 5.70 -18.80 13.51
CA VAL A 30 5.03 -18.65 12.22
C VAL A 30 3.61 -19.21 12.29
N THR A 31 2.73 -18.65 11.48
CA THR A 31 1.40 -19.24 11.25
C THR A 31 1.50 -20.23 10.10
N VAL A 32 1.19 -21.49 10.35
CA VAL A 32 1.13 -22.51 9.29
C VAL A 32 -0.20 -22.36 8.56
N LEU A 33 -0.15 -22.01 7.29
CA LEU A 33 -1.33 -21.81 6.44
C LEU A 33 -1.77 -23.12 5.79
N GLU A 34 -0.79 -23.90 5.32
CA GLU A 34 -1.02 -25.20 4.68
C GLU A 34 0.13 -26.14 5.01
N GLN A 35 -0.19 -27.34 5.45
CA GLN A 35 0.79 -28.37 5.75
C GLN A 35 0.91 -29.35 4.59
N GLY A 36 2.05 -29.36 3.90
CA GLY A 36 2.38 -30.34 2.87
C GLY A 36 3.23 -31.50 3.39
N ALA A 37 3.61 -32.43 2.54
CA ALA A 37 4.35 -33.64 2.92
C ALA A 37 5.75 -33.37 3.48
N SER A 38 6.50 -32.40 2.95
CA SER A 38 7.88 -32.07 3.35
C SER A 38 8.10 -30.59 3.58
N TRP A 39 7.26 -29.76 3.04
CA TRP A 39 7.27 -28.29 3.14
C TRP A 39 5.88 -27.81 3.51
N SER A 40 5.81 -26.80 4.37
CA SER A 40 4.56 -26.14 4.71
C SER A 40 4.61 -24.68 4.28
N GLN A 41 3.48 -24.16 3.82
CA GLN A 41 3.29 -22.75 3.60
C GLN A 41 3.07 -22.07 4.94
N VAL A 42 3.85 -21.04 5.22
CA VAL A 42 3.81 -20.33 6.49
C VAL A 42 3.71 -18.82 6.26
N GLN A 43 3.11 -18.14 7.21
CA GLN A 43 3.13 -16.68 7.28
C GLN A 43 3.98 -16.25 8.46
N THR A 44 4.92 -15.35 8.20
CA THR A 44 5.79 -14.75 9.21
C THR A 44 5.01 -13.74 10.09
N GLN A 45 5.59 -13.31 11.20
CA GLN A 45 5.01 -12.26 12.05
C GLN A 45 4.90 -10.91 11.33
N THR A 46 5.74 -10.69 10.31
CA THR A 46 5.69 -9.48 9.47
C THR A 46 4.67 -9.57 8.34
N GLY A 47 3.99 -10.71 8.19
CA GLY A 47 2.95 -10.93 7.19
C GLY A 47 3.43 -11.57 5.89
N LEU A 48 4.75 -11.79 5.70
CA LEU A 48 5.29 -12.44 4.51
C LEU A 48 4.88 -13.91 4.46
N ILE A 49 4.50 -14.38 3.28
CA ILE A 49 4.12 -15.78 3.04
C ILE A 49 5.23 -16.49 2.27
N GLY A 50 5.60 -17.69 2.72
CA GLY A 50 6.62 -18.51 2.07
C GLY A 50 6.57 -19.95 2.52
N TYR A 51 7.46 -20.77 1.98
CA TYR A 51 7.55 -22.20 2.29
C TYR A 51 8.75 -22.51 3.17
N VAL A 52 8.53 -23.29 4.23
CA VAL A 52 9.55 -23.77 5.18
C VAL A 52 9.48 -25.28 5.24
N GLN A 53 10.65 -25.95 5.38
CA GLN A 53 10.69 -27.41 5.54
C GLN A 53 10.04 -27.82 6.87
N ASN A 54 9.20 -28.86 6.84
CA ASN A 54 8.48 -29.35 8.04
C ASN A 54 9.40 -29.68 9.21
N LYS A 55 10.61 -30.21 8.94
CA LYS A 55 11.61 -30.54 9.96
C LYS A 55 12.15 -29.33 10.73
N MET A 56 11.90 -28.11 10.23
CA MET A 56 12.27 -26.85 10.90
C MET A 56 11.16 -26.31 11.79
N LEU A 57 9.95 -26.86 11.65
CA LEU A 57 8.79 -26.47 12.46
C LEU A 57 8.73 -27.35 13.71
N GLY A 58 8.47 -26.74 14.85
CA GLY A 58 8.09 -27.43 16.07
C GLY A 58 6.65 -27.96 15.99
N GLU A 59 6.12 -28.31 17.16
CA GLU A 59 4.73 -28.75 17.26
C GLU A 59 3.77 -27.69 16.69
N ILE A 60 2.88 -28.14 15.80
CA ILE A 60 1.85 -27.27 15.21
C ILE A 60 0.65 -27.27 16.17
N THR A 61 0.39 -26.13 16.79
CA THR A 61 -0.80 -25.92 17.62
C THR A 61 -1.88 -25.19 16.83
N GLU A 62 -3.10 -25.72 16.87
CA GLU A 62 -4.25 -24.99 16.35
C GLU A 62 -4.53 -23.80 17.27
N GLU A 63 -4.50 -22.60 16.69
CA GLU A 63 -5.02 -21.42 17.35
C GLU A 63 -6.48 -21.29 16.95
N ALA A 64 -7.37 -21.43 17.92
CA ALA A 64 -8.77 -21.09 17.69
C ALA A 64 -8.79 -19.65 17.16
N LYS A 65 -9.34 -19.44 15.95
CA LYS A 65 -9.63 -18.09 15.47
C LYS A 65 -10.43 -17.42 16.57
N ALA A 66 -9.81 -16.45 17.25
CA ALA A 66 -10.57 -15.56 18.11
C ALA A 66 -11.63 -14.93 17.21
N VAL A 67 -12.85 -15.43 17.28
CA VAL A 67 -13.99 -14.72 16.71
C VAL A 67 -13.99 -13.38 17.43
N PRO A 68 -13.86 -12.25 16.72
CA PRO A 68 -13.86 -10.95 17.38
C PRO A 68 -15.16 -10.83 18.15
N ASP A 69 -15.07 -10.94 19.47
CA ASP A 69 -16.21 -10.96 20.37
C ASP A 69 -16.94 -9.62 20.21
N GLY A 70 -18.06 -9.65 19.49
CA GLY A 70 -19.05 -8.58 19.45
C GLY A 70 -18.55 -7.17 19.07
N ARG A 71 -17.36 -7.03 18.49
CA ARG A 71 -16.91 -5.72 17.98
C ARG A 71 -17.88 -5.26 16.90
N PRO A 72 -18.59 -4.14 17.10
CA PRO A 72 -19.40 -3.60 16.03
C PRO A 72 -18.52 -3.42 14.80
N LEU A 73 -18.92 -3.98 13.66
CA LEU A 73 -18.26 -3.73 12.40
C LEU A 73 -18.17 -2.21 12.22
N PRO A 74 -16.99 -1.69 11.84
CA PRO A 74 -16.87 -0.26 11.55
C PRO A 74 -17.96 0.09 10.54
N LYS A 75 -18.75 1.11 10.83
CA LYS A 75 -19.68 1.66 9.84
C LYS A 75 -18.84 2.33 8.77
N TYR A 76 -18.65 1.66 7.65
CA TYR A 76 -18.09 2.29 6.46
C TYR A 76 -19.15 3.21 5.89
N THR A 77 -18.89 4.51 5.91
CA THR A 77 -19.63 5.47 5.10
C THR A 77 -19.02 5.41 3.71
N ASN A 78 -19.72 4.82 2.77
CA ASN A 78 -19.36 4.97 1.37
C ASN A 78 -19.51 6.44 1.00
N ILE A 79 -18.39 7.12 0.78
CA ILE A 79 -18.39 8.46 0.20
C ILE A 79 -18.55 8.23 -1.30
N ALA A 80 -19.71 8.52 -1.83
CA ALA A 80 -19.98 8.47 -3.26
C ALA A 80 -20.26 9.90 -3.76
N MET A 81 -19.79 10.22 -4.96
CA MET A 81 -20.25 11.41 -5.66
C MET A 81 -21.66 11.17 -6.18
N ASP A 82 -22.50 12.19 -6.15
CA ASP A 82 -23.86 12.14 -6.72
C ASP A 82 -23.85 12.03 -8.25
N GLU A 83 -22.71 12.35 -8.87
CA GLU A 83 -22.48 12.33 -10.30
C GLU A 83 -21.45 11.29 -10.70
N MET A 84 -21.47 10.88 -11.97
CA MET A 84 -20.43 10.00 -12.52
C MET A 84 -19.05 10.67 -12.44
N VAL A 85 -18.06 9.96 -11.92
CA VAL A 85 -16.67 10.43 -11.88
C VAL A 85 -16.10 10.43 -13.30
N VAL A 86 -15.76 11.61 -13.80
CA VAL A 86 -15.02 11.81 -15.04
C VAL A 86 -13.67 12.43 -14.69
N MET A 87 -12.66 11.57 -14.61
CA MET A 87 -11.32 11.94 -14.13
C MET A 87 -10.34 12.11 -15.27
N GLY A 88 -9.50 13.14 -15.17
CA GLY A 88 -8.33 13.33 -16.03
C GLY A 88 -7.04 13.34 -15.19
N TRP A 89 -6.03 12.56 -15.63
CA TRP A 89 -4.70 12.61 -15.00
C TRP A 89 -3.92 13.80 -15.54
N HIS A 90 -3.32 14.55 -14.63
CA HIS A 90 -2.41 15.65 -14.95
C HIS A 90 -1.00 15.29 -14.50
N GLN A 91 -0.13 14.99 -15.46
CA GLN A 91 1.25 14.62 -15.21
C GLN A 91 2.08 15.84 -14.76
N VAL A 92 2.53 15.82 -13.51
CA VAL A 92 3.30 16.90 -12.89
C VAL A 92 4.59 16.33 -12.35
N PHE A 93 5.70 16.56 -13.01
CA PHE A 93 7.04 16.15 -12.56
C PHE A 93 7.85 17.28 -11.92
N SER A 94 7.39 18.53 -12.08
CA SER A 94 8.06 19.72 -11.57
C SER A 94 7.08 20.90 -11.50
N GLU A 95 7.51 21.99 -10.88
CA GLU A 95 6.71 23.24 -10.77
C GLU A 95 6.23 23.78 -12.14
N SER A 96 6.98 23.54 -13.21
CA SER A 96 6.56 23.98 -14.56
C SER A 96 5.27 23.29 -15.04
N GLY A 97 4.95 22.11 -14.55
CA GLY A 97 3.72 21.40 -14.87
C GLY A 97 2.45 22.13 -14.39
N TYR A 98 2.54 22.92 -13.33
CA TYR A 98 1.35 23.62 -12.80
C TYR A 98 0.74 24.64 -13.75
N SER A 99 1.52 25.22 -14.63
CA SER A 99 1.05 26.20 -15.63
C SER A 99 0.05 25.61 -16.63
N GLN A 100 0.06 24.29 -16.83
CA GLN A 100 -0.83 23.60 -17.76
C GLN A 100 -2.27 23.49 -17.24
N LEU A 101 -2.51 23.75 -15.96
CA LEU A 101 -3.85 23.62 -15.36
C LEU A 101 -4.88 24.53 -16.05
N ASP A 102 -4.49 25.73 -16.47
CA ASP A 102 -5.40 26.66 -17.17
C ASP A 102 -5.87 26.12 -18.50
N ASP A 103 -4.96 25.54 -19.27
CA ASP A 103 -5.27 24.94 -20.56
C ASP A 103 -6.18 23.71 -20.38
N ILE A 104 -5.90 22.89 -19.38
CA ILE A 104 -6.74 21.73 -19.05
C ILE A 104 -8.15 22.18 -18.69
N ILE A 105 -8.32 23.15 -17.79
CA ILE A 105 -9.62 23.68 -17.36
C ILE A 105 -10.40 24.27 -18.56
N SER A 106 -9.70 24.94 -19.47
CA SER A 106 -10.34 25.58 -20.63
C SER A 106 -10.79 24.57 -21.70
N THR A 107 -10.08 23.46 -21.85
CA THR A 107 -10.25 22.50 -22.95
C THR A 107 -11.00 21.23 -22.55
N ALA A 108 -10.76 20.70 -21.35
CA ALA A 108 -11.38 19.45 -20.89
C ALA A 108 -12.84 19.68 -20.43
N LYS A 109 -13.78 19.40 -21.32
CA LYS A 109 -15.22 19.53 -21.00
C LYS A 109 -15.77 18.26 -20.37
N GLY A 110 -16.62 18.42 -19.36
CA GLY A 110 -17.29 17.32 -18.67
C GLY A 110 -16.44 16.58 -17.63
N MET A 111 -15.21 16.98 -17.43
CA MET A 111 -14.36 16.48 -16.33
C MET A 111 -14.82 17.11 -15.01
N ASN A 112 -14.93 16.30 -13.95
CA ASN A 112 -15.27 16.77 -12.60
C ASN A 112 -14.19 16.42 -11.56
N VAL A 113 -13.19 15.60 -11.93
CA VAL A 113 -12.05 15.27 -11.10
C VAL A 113 -10.76 15.45 -11.88
N ILE A 114 -9.80 16.18 -11.32
CA ILE A 114 -8.43 16.24 -11.83
C ILE A 114 -7.49 15.48 -10.89
N CYS A 115 -6.62 14.64 -11.47
CA CYS A 115 -5.74 13.76 -10.72
C CYS A 115 -4.27 14.10 -11.01
N PRO A 116 -3.64 15.01 -10.25
CA PRO A 116 -2.23 15.31 -10.42
C PRO A 116 -1.33 14.21 -9.85
N THR A 117 -0.22 13.91 -10.56
CA THR A 117 0.75 12.89 -10.18
C THR A 117 1.77 13.43 -9.17
N TRP A 118 1.34 13.69 -7.93
CA TRP A 118 2.15 14.42 -6.95
C TRP A 118 2.85 13.58 -5.91
N PHE A 119 2.27 12.42 -5.57
CA PHE A 119 2.83 11.58 -4.51
C PHE A 119 3.50 10.36 -5.11
N THR A 120 4.76 10.15 -4.74
CA THR A 120 5.53 8.95 -5.08
C THR A 120 6.07 8.34 -3.79
N ILE A 121 6.00 7.02 -3.66
CA ILE A 121 6.65 6.31 -2.54
C ILE A 121 8.16 6.53 -2.65
N LYS A 122 8.74 7.14 -1.61
CA LYS A 122 10.12 7.60 -1.63
C LYS A 122 11.13 6.55 -1.19
N ASP A 123 10.74 5.74 -0.20
CA ASP A 123 11.61 4.76 0.42
C ASP A 123 10.83 3.57 1.00
N ASN A 124 11.55 2.56 1.45
CA ASN A 124 10.98 1.33 2.00
C ASN A 124 10.29 1.50 3.35
N ASP A 125 10.52 2.61 4.05
CA ASP A 125 9.89 2.91 5.35
C ASP A 125 8.47 3.48 5.19
N GLY A 126 8.04 3.77 3.96
CA GLY A 126 6.72 4.29 3.63
C GLY A 126 6.64 5.82 3.61
N ASN A 127 7.77 6.52 3.51
CA ASN A 127 7.76 7.96 3.28
C ASN A 127 7.37 8.28 1.83
N ILE A 128 6.80 9.47 1.60
CA ILE A 128 6.42 9.94 0.28
C ILE A 128 7.25 11.15 -0.16
N GLN A 129 7.45 11.26 -1.47
CA GLN A 129 7.76 12.52 -2.10
C GLN A 129 6.43 13.22 -2.42
N ASN A 130 6.34 14.52 -2.13
CA ASN A 130 5.15 15.32 -2.34
C ASN A 130 5.48 16.57 -3.18
N LEU A 131 4.87 16.67 -4.34
CA LEU A 131 4.96 17.82 -5.26
C LEU A 131 3.70 18.70 -5.19
N GLY A 132 2.81 18.49 -4.24
CA GLY A 132 1.52 19.17 -4.18
C GLY A 132 1.61 20.68 -3.92
N GLU A 133 0.69 21.44 -4.50
CA GLU A 133 0.60 22.89 -4.36
C GLU A 133 -0.84 23.34 -4.01
N LYS A 134 -1.01 24.04 -2.87
CA LYS A 134 -2.31 24.56 -2.44
C LYS A 134 -2.98 25.49 -3.45
N LYS A 135 -2.18 26.29 -4.18
CA LYS A 135 -2.72 27.22 -5.18
C LYS A 135 -3.38 26.47 -6.34
N TYR A 136 -2.80 25.34 -6.73
CA TYR A 136 -3.37 24.46 -7.74
C TYR A 136 -4.72 23.92 -7.29
N VAL A 137 -4.82 23.39 -6.08
CA VAL A 137 -6.07 22.89 -5.50
C VAL A 137 -7.13 23.98 -5.47
N THR A 138 -6.77 25.17 -4.94
CA THR A 138 -7.67 26.33 -4.92
C THR A 138 -8.19 26.70 -6.30
N LYS A 139 -7.34 26.63 -7.33
CA LYS A 139 -7.69 26.97 -8.71
C LYS A 139 -8.60 25.92 -9.32
N ALA A 140 -8.30 24.63 -9.11
CA ALA A 140 -9.16 23.54 -9.56
C ALA A 140 -10.56 23.63 -8.94
N HIS A 141 -10.65 23.87 -7.64
CA HIS A 141 -11.93 24.06 -6.94
C HIS A 141 -12.73 25.24 -7.48
N LYS A 142 -12.09 26.37 -7.79
CA LYS A 142 -12.76 27.53 -8.43
C LYS A 142 -13.33 27.17 -9.80
N ALA A 143 -12.76 26.22 -10.49
CA ALA A 143 -13.25 25.70 -11.77
C ALA A 143 -14.30 24.59 -11.62
N GLY A 144 -14.69 24.23 -10.39
CA GLY A 144 -15.65 23.16 -10.11
C GLY A 144 -15.08 21.75 -10.17
N LEU A 145 -13.74 21.59 -10.15
CA LEU A 145 -13.08 20.29 -10.17
C LEU A 145 -12.70 19.85 -8.76
N GLN A 146 -12.94 18.59 -8.42
CA GLN A 146 -12.26 17.95 -7.29
C GLN A 146 -10.82 17.59 -7.66
N VAL A 147 -9.94 17.57 -6.66
CA VAL A 147 -8.55 17.17 -6.82
C VAL A 147 -8.30 15.85 -6.07
N TRP A 148 -8.09 14.78 -6.81
CA TRP A 148 -7.70 13.48 -6.26
C TRP A 148 -6.24 13.25 -6.59
N VAL A 149 -5.38 13.28 -5.57
CA VAL A 149 -3.92 13.17 -5.80
C VAL A 149 -3.55 11.73 -6.10
N MET A 150 -2.76 11.51 -7.15
CA MET A 150 -2.20 10.19 -7.42
C MET A 150 -1.05 9.86 -6.46
N LEU A 151 -1.07 8.67 -5.91
CA LEU A 151 0.05 8.03 -5.23
C LEU A 151 0.54 6.88 -6.09
N ASP A 152 1.80 6.93 -6.52
CA ASP A 152 2.47 5.91 -7.31
C ASP A 152 3.67 5.29 -6.59
N ASP A 153 4.18 4.18 -7.14
CA ASP A 153 5.37 3.45 -6.70
C ASP A 153 6.44 3.34 -7.79
N ILE A 154 6.46 4.28 -8.74
CA ILE A 154 7.41 4.29 -9.87
C ILE A 154 8.88 4.46 -9.46
N ASN A 155 9.18 4.73 -8.20
CA ASN A 155 10.54 4.83 -7.70
C ASN A 155 11.21 3.46 -7.65
N ILE A 156 12.06 3.19 -8.62
CA ILE A 156 12.81 1.92 -8.74
C ILE A 156 13.71 1.57 -7.54
N SER A 157 13.92 2.51 -6.62
CA SER A 157 14.68 2.28 -5.38
C SER A 157 13.83 1.69 -4.26
N THR A 158 12.52 1.60 -4.44
CA THR A 158 11.60 1.06 -3.44
C THR A 158 11.25 -0.40 -3.73
N ASP A 159 11.04 -1.16 -2.66
CA ASP A 159 10.59 -2.54 -2.70
C ASP A 159 9.16 -2.59 -2.12
N GLY A 160 8.17 -2.85 -2.97
CA GLY A 160 6.77 -2.92 -2.58
C GLY A 160 6.50 -3.91 -1.46
N LEU A 161 7.20 -5.05 -1.42
CA LEU A 161 7.08 -6.01 -0.32
C LEU A 161 7.56 -5.42 1.01
N GLN A 162 8.57 -4.58 1.02
CA GLN A 162 9.04 -3.89 2.23
C GLN A 162 8.01 -2.86 2.71
N VAL A 163 7.50 -2.05 1.79
CA VAL A 163 6.52 -1.00 2.12
C VAL A 163 5.18 -1.61 2.55
N PHE A 164 4.61 -2.47 1.72
CA PHE A 164 3.25 -2.99 1.95
C PHE A 164 3.22 -4.25 2.84
N GLY A 165 4.29 -5.03 2.88
CA GLY A 165 4.42 -6.22 3.72
C GLY A 165 4.58 -5.90 5.21
N THR A 166 5.11 -4.74 5.56
CA THR A 166 5.42 -4.35 6.96
C THR A 166 4.36 -3.40 7.52
N THR A 167 3.75 -3.78 8.65
CA THR A 167 2.65 -2.99 9.25
C THR A 167 3.08 -1.58 9.67
N SER A 168 4.29 -1.40 10.20
CA SER A 168 4.81 -0.07 10.56
C SER A 168 4.96 0.83 9.33
N HIS A 169 5.52 0.31 8.23
CA HIS A 169 5.72 1.07 6.99
C HIS A 169 4.38 1.47 6.35
N ARG A 170 3.40 0.54 6.32
CA ARG A 170 2.03 0.90 5.88
C ARG A 170 1.42 2.02 6.72
N LYS A 171 1.60 2.00 8.05
CA LYS A 171 1.09 3.06 8.92
C LYS A 171 1.78 4.40 8.64
N THR A 172 3.09 4.40 8.41
CA THR A 172 3.84 5.60 8.02
C THR A 172 3.30 6.15 6.70
N LEU A 173 3.15 5.28 5.68
CA LEU A 173 2.63 5.69 4.37
C LEU A 173 1.22 6.29 4.48
N ILE A 174 0.31 5.61 5.18
CA ILE A 174 -1.07 6.09 5.36
C ILE A 174 -1.08 7.44 6.08
N ALA A 175 -0.29 7.62 7.14
CA ALA A 175 -0.22 8.88 7.87
C ALA A 175 0.33 10.00 6.97
N ALA A 176 1.44 9.76 6.26
CA ALA A 176 2.06 10.75 5.38
C ALA A 176 1.10 11.21 4.26
N VAL A 177 0.37 10.27 3.65
CA VAL A 177 -0.62 10.56 2.60
C VAL A 177 -1.79 11.37 3.16
N ILE A 178 -2.37 10.95 4.29
CA ILE A 178 -3.51 11.64 4.90
C ILE A 178 -3.12 13.07 5.30
N ASP A 179 -1.96 13.25 5.91
CA ASP A 179 -1.50 14.56 6.36
C ASP A 179 -1.26 15.48 5.16
N ALA A 180 -0.62 14.96 4.09
CA ALA A 180 -0.39 15.73 2.86
C ALA A 180 -1.70 16.14 2.17
N VAL A 181 -2.68 15.24 2.05
CA VAL A 181 -4.01 15.56 1.47
C VAL A 181 -4.70 16.65 2.27
N LYS A 182 -4.72 16.54 3.60
CA LYS A 182 -5.33 17.56 4.49
C LYS A 182 -4.62 18.89 4.37
N GLU A 183 -3.28 18.88 4.34
CA GLU A 183 -2.49 20.08 4.20
C GLU A 183 -2.76 20.80 2.89
N LEU A 184 -2.85 20.06 1.79
CA LEU A 184 -3.14 20.60 0.46
C LEU A 184 -4.59 21.06 0.31
N GLY A 185 -5.52 20.49 1.09
CA GLY A 185 -6.95 20.66 0.92
C GLY A 185 -7.50 19.90 -0.28
N ALA A 186 -6.85 18.81 -0.66
CA ALA A 186 -7.30 17.92 -1.74
C ALA A 186 -8.48 17.05 -1.27
N ASP A 187 -9.26 16.52 -2.22
CA ASP A 187 -10.55 15.86 -1.95
C ASP A 187 -10.43 14.34 -1.88
N GLY A 188 -9.39 13.77 -2.46
CA GLY A 188 -9.22 12.32 -2.52
C GLY A 188 -7.83 11.86 -2.94
N ILE A 189 -7.70 10.53 -3.02
CA ILE A 189 -6.51 9.84 -3.47
C ILE A 189 -6.87 8.86 -4.58
N ASN A 190 -6.05 8.82 -5.62
CA ASN A 190 -6.02 7.77 -6.62
C ASN A 190 -4.78 6.91 -6.37
N LEU A 191 -4.96 5.62 -6.16
CA LEU A 191 -3.84 4.69 -5.96
C LEU A 191 -3.43 4.08 -7.29
N ASP A 192 -2.17 4.27 -7.66
CA ASP A 192 -1.54 3.74 -8.86
C ASP A 192 -0.28 2.95 -8.46
N VAL A 193 -0.52 1.81 -7.83
CA VAL A 193 0.51 0.95 -7.26
C VAL A 193 0.53 -0.36 -8.03
N GLU A 194 1.68 -0.69 -8.64
CA GLU A 194 1.82 -1.80 -9.59
C GLU A 194 2.75 -2.94 -9.09
N THR A 195 3.41 -2.82 -7.92
CA THR A 195 4.38 -3.80 -7.39
C THR A 195 3.78 -4.80 -6.42
#